data_ecf747b4628a5281f4beef4d9f1be37a
#
_entry.id   ecf747b4628a5281f4beef4d9f1be37a
#
_cell.length_a   1.000
_cell.length_b   1.000
_cell.length_c   1.000
_cell.angle_alpha   90.00
_cell.angle_beta   90.00
_cell.angle_gamma   90.00
#
_symmetry.space_group_name_H-M   'P 1'
#
loop_
_entity.id
_entity.type
_entity.pdbx_description
1 polymer ?
#
loop_
_entity_poly.entity_id
_entity_poly.type
_entity_poly.pdbx_seq_one_letter_code
_entity_poly.pdbx_strand_id
1 'polypeptide(L)'
;KNAEKQEVIVHAVNYISRKFKYKPKIVVSLQCNSPEFDKKDFDKAIKVFKKKFKKKEKKELITVGKDNCQNAAFRIMTNKAVFQKSLSTNLIIFKTNYIDIHNKEEYKKVLKNLNAKN
;
A
#
# COMPACT_ATOMS: atom_id res chain seq x y z
N LYS A 1 12.57 -6.06 -7.16
CA LYS A 1 13.41 -6.00 -5.95
C LYS A 1 12.81 -4.99 -4.97
N ASN A 2 12.68 -5.38 -3.70
CA ASN A 2 12.02 -4.55 -2.70
C ASN A 2 12.74 -3.22 -2.45
N ALA A 3 14.07 -3.23 -2.49
CA ALA A 3 14.87 -2.02 -2.31
C ALA A 3 14.58 -0.99 -3.40
N GLU A 4 14.41 -1.45 -4.63
CA GLU A 4 14.11 -0.58 -5.77
C GLU A 4 12.75 0.10 -5.62
N LYS A 5 11.74 -0.62 -5.13
CA LYS A 5 10.42 -0.05 -4.89
C LYS A 5 10.47 1.05 -3.83
N GLN A 6 11.19 0.82 -2.75
CA GLN A 6 11.33 1.81 -1.70
C GLN A 6 12.07 3.05 -2.19
N GLU A 7 13.11 2.85 -2.99
CA GLU A 7 13.85 3.95 -3.60
C GLU A 7 12.97 4.81 -4.52
N VAL A 8 12.09 4.17 -5.29
CA VAL A 8 11.15 4.89 -6.15
C VAL A 8 10.20 5.76 -5.33
N ILE A 9 9.69 5.22 -4.23
CA ILE A 9 8.79 5.96 -3.34
C ILE A 9 9.51 7.17 -2.74
N VAL A 10 10.73 6.97 -2.24
CA VAL A 10 11.56 8.04 -1.68
C VAL A 10 11.82 9.12 -2.73
N HIS A 11 12.18 8.70 -3.95
CA HIS A 11 12.43 9.63 -5.05
C HIS A 11 11.19 10.47 -5.36
N ALA A 12 10.02 9.83 -5.45
CA ALA A 12 8.77 10.52 -5.75
C ALA A 12 8.40 11.54 -4.67
N VAL A 13 8.55 11.16 -3.40
CA VAL A 13 8.24 12.06 -2.28
C VAL A 13 9.19 13.26 -2.28
N ASN A 14 10.48 13.02 -2.50
CA ASN A 14 11.46 14.11 -2.58
C ASN A 14 11.19 15.04 -3.75
N TYR A 15 10.82 14.48 -4.91
CA TYR A 15 10.48 15.28 -6.09
C TYR A 15 9.28 16.19 -5.83
N ILE A 16 8.21 15.65 -5.27
CA ILE A 16 7.00 16.40 -4.95
C ILE A 16 7.31 17.50 -3.93
N SER A 17 8.09 17.17 -2.90
CA SER A 17 8.45 18.13 -1.86
C SER A 17 9.22 19.32 -2.42
N ARG A 18 10.15 19.06 -3.35
CA ARG A 18 10.94 20.12 -3.97
C ARG A 18 10.14 20.96 -4.96
N LYS A 19 9.41 20.28 -5.84
CA LYS A 19 8.69 20.94 -6.94
C LYS A 19 7.51 21.77 -6.45
N PHE A 20 6.73 21.24 -5.51
CA PHE A 20 5.50 21.87 -5.04
C PHE A 20 5.64 22.50 -3.67
N LYS A 21 6.81 22.46 -3.07
CA LYS A 21 7.09 22.97 -1.70
C LYS A 21 6.06 22.40 -0.70
N TYR A 22 5.73 21.13 -0.85
CA TYR A 22 4.72 20.45 -0.06
C TYR A 22 5.31 19.16 0.51
N LYS A 23 5.22 19.00 1.82
CA LYS A 23 5.67 17.77 2.49
C LYS A 23 4.47 16.88 2.78
N PRO A 24 4.29 15.77 2.04
CA PRO A 24 3.18 14.85 2.29
C PRO A 24 3.24 14.28 3.71
N LYS A 25 2.12 14.33 4.43
CA LYS A 25 2.00 13.71 5.75
C LYS A 25 1.75 12.22 5.66
N ILE A 26 0.98 11.83 4.66
CA ILE A 26 0.61 10.43 4.40
C ILE A 26 0.94 10.12 2.95
N VAL A 27 1.61 9.01 2.74
CA VAL A 27 2.00 8.53 1.41
C VAL A 27 1.37 7.17 1.19
N VAL A 28 0.75 6.99 0.03
CA VAL A 28 0.13 5.73 -0.36
C VAL A 28 0.85 5.17 -1.57
N SER A 29 1.23 3.90 -1.50
CA SER A 29 1.82 3.18 -2.62
C SER A 29 0.82 2.14 -3.11
N LEU A 30 0.51 2.18 -4.39
CA LEU A 30 -0.37 1.22 -5.06
C LEU A 30 0.42 0.41 -6.07
N GLN A 31 0.03 -0.84 -6.28
CA GLN A 31 0.65 -1.67 -7.30
C GLN A 31 -0.37 -2.14 -8.34
N CYS A 32 0.03 -2.07 -9.60
CA CYS A 32 -0.87 -2.39 -10.72
C CYS A 32 -1.16 -3.89 -10.88
N ASN A 33 -0.38 -4.76 -10.24
CA ASN A 33 -0.61 -6.20 -10.32
C ASN A 33 -1.66 -6.72 -9.33
N SER A 34 -2.37 -5.81 -8.66
CA SER A 34 -3.46 -6.16 -7.75
C SER A 34 -4.76 -5.49 -8.20
N PRO A 35 -5.34 -5.92 -9.35
CA PRO A 35 -6.47 -5.21 -9.97
C PRO A 35 -7.80 -5.39 -9.27
N GLU A 36 -7.91 -6.29 -8.30
CA GLU A 36 -9.11 -6.44 -7.50
C GLU A 36 -9.27 -5.35 -6.45
N PHE A 37 -8.31 -4.43 -6.39
CA PHE A 37 -8.34 -3.28 -5.48
C PHE A 37 -9.72 -2.61 -5.48
N ASP A 38 -10.26 -2.42 -4.29
CA ASP A 38 -11.59 -1.85 -4.10
C ASP A 38 -11.50 -0.54 -3.33
N LYS A 39 -12.10 0.49 -3.86
CA LYS A 39 -12.14 1.81 -3.24
C LYS A 39 -12.72 1.77 -1.82
N LYS A 40 -13.75 0.95 -1.61
CA LYS A 40 -14.38 0.83 -0.27
C LYS A 40 -13.41 0.29 0.77
N ASP A 41 -12.61 -0.72 0.39
CA ASP A 41 -11.59 -1.26 1.28
C ASP A 41 -10.51 -0.23 1.56
N PHE A 42 -10.10 0.50 0.53
CA PHE A 42 -9.10 1.55 0.68
C PHE A 42 -9.59 2.65 1.62
N ASP A 43 -10.85 3.09 1.46
CA ASP A 43 -11.43 4.12 2.34
C ASP A 43 -11.46 3.65 3.80
N LYS A 44 -11.79 2.37 4.04
CA LYS A 44 -11.74 1.78 5.38
C LYS A 44 -10.33 1.78 5.94
N ALA A 45 -9.35 1.40 5.13
CA ALA A 45 -7.95 1.35 5.54
C ALA A 45 -7.43 2.75 5.90
N ILE A 46 -7.76 3.75 5.09
CA ILE A 46 -7.39 5.14 5.37
C ILE A 46 -7.98 5.60 6.69
N LYS A 47 -9.26 5.28 6.97
CA LYS A 47 -9.89 5.64 8.24
C LYS A 47 -9.19 5.00 9.43
N VAL A 48 -8.85 3.71 9.33
CA VAL A 48 -8.11 3.00 10.38
C VAL A 48 -6.75 3.64 10.61
N PHE A 49 -6.05 3.94 9.52
CA PHE A 49 -4.72 4.56 9.58
C PHE A 49 -4.80 5.94 10.25
N LYS A 50 -5.77 6.76 9.86
CA LYS A 50 -5.92 8.11 10.40
C LYS A 50 -6.26 8.12 11.89
N LYS A 51 -7.08 7.18 12.35
CA LYS A 51 -7.41 7.07 13.78
C LYS A 51 -6.17 6.83 14.64
N LYS A 52 -5.22 6.06 14.11
CA LYS A 52 -3.98 5.72 14.81
C LYS A 52 -2.81 6.63 14.44
N PHE A 53 -3.06 7.61 13.59
CA PHE A 53 -2.03 8.51 13.11
C PHE A 53 -1.62 9.51 14.19
N LYS A 54 -0.30 9.52 14.46
CA LYS A 54 0.33 10.55 15.28
C LYS A 54 1.49 11.14 14.48
N LYS A 55 1.52 12.46 14.38
CA LYS A 55 2.41 13.20 13.48
C LYS A 55 3.89 12.82 13.58
N LYS A 56 4.35 12.41 14.77
CA LYS A 56 5.76 12.11 15.02
C LYS A 56 6.11 10.62 14.91
N GLU A 57 5.14 9.76 14.64
CA GLU A 57 5.38 8.32 14.60
C GLU A 57 5.72 7.81 13.20
N LYS A 58 6.59 6.80 13.16
CA LYS A 58 6.85 6.02 11.95
C LYS A 58 5.78 4.93 11.87
N LYS A 59 4.67 5.20 11.22
CA LYS A 59 3.55 4.26 11.15
C LYS A 59 3.31 3.83 9.73
N GLU A 60 2.99 2.56 9.55
CA GLU A 60 2.77 1.97 8.24
C GLU A 60 1.59 0.99 8.31
N LEU A 61 0.76 1.00 7.27
CA LEU A 61 -0.29 0.00 7.09
C LEU A 61 0.08 -0.83 5.86
N ILE A 62 0.05 -2.15 6.02
CA ILE A 62 0.27 -3.09 4.92
C ILE A 62 -0.97 -3.96 4.75
N THR A 63 -1.19 -4.43 3.52
CA THR A 63 -2.27 -5.36 3.24
C THR A 63 -1.74 -6.79 3.25
N VAL A 64 -2.57 -7.71 3.75
CA VAL A 64 -2.26 -9.14 3.75
C VAL A 64 -3.44 -9.90 3.12
N GLY A 65 -3.13 -11.01 2.47
CA GLY A 65 -4.12 -11.86 1.86
C GLY A 65 -4.67 -12.92 2.82
N LYS A 66 -5.43 -13.87 2.26
CA LYS A 66 -6.04 -14.95 3.03
C LYS A 66 -5.02 -15.84 3.73
N ASP A 67 -3.83 -15.94 3.18
CA ASP A 67 -2.74 -16.75 3.72
C ASP A 67 -1.93 -16.02 4.79
N ASN A 68 -2.36 -14.83 5.18
CA ASN A 68 -1.67 -13.93 6.10
C ASN A 68 -0.30 -13.46 5.59
N CYS A 69 -0.03 -13.64 4.30
CA CYS A 69 1.17 -13.09 3.67
C CYS A 69 0.88 -11.70 3.12
N GLN A 70 1.89 -10.81 3.18
CA GLN A 70 1.77 -9.48 2.61
C GLN A 70 1.49 -9.59 1.12
N ASN A 71 0.46 -8.91 0.66
CA ASN A 71 0.21 -8.75 -0.77
C ASN A 71 0.60 -7.34 -1.20
N ALA A 72 0.53 -7.08 -2.49
CA ALA A 72 1.03 -5.83 -3.06
C ALA A 72 -0.08 -4.80 -3.30
N ALA A 73 -1.28 -5.00 -2.72
CA ALA A 73 -2.42 -4.15 -3.04
C ALA A 73 -2.14 -2.68 -2.76
N PHE A 74 -1.83 -2.34 -1.52
CA PHE A 74 -1.42 -0.98 -1.18
C PHE A 74 -0.68 -0.94 0.15
N ARG A 75 0.09 0.14 0.33
CA ARG A 75 0.74 0.48 1.59
C ARG A 75 0.41 1.93 1.92
N ILE A 76 0.15 2.20 3.18
CA ILE A 76 -0.08 3.56 3.67
C ILE A 76 1.00 3.88 4.69
N MET A 77 1.69 4.99 4.52
CA MET A 77 2.87 5.31 5.33
C MET A 77 2.81 6.75 5.81
N THR A 78 3.31 6.99 7.02
CA THR A 78 3.64 8.36 7.42
C THR A 78 4.87 8.83 6.64
N ASN A 79 5.06 10.12 6.54
CA ASN A 79 6.24 10.67 5.86
C ASN A 79 7.54 10.10 6.43
N LYS A 80 7.63 9.98 7.76
CA LYS A 80 8.82 9.40 8.41
C LYS A 80 9.04 7.94 8.03
N ALA A 81 7.96 7.17 7.87
CA ALA A 81 8.06 5.76 7.50
C ALA A 81 8.61 5.57 6.09
N VAL A 82 8.36 6.51 5.18
CA VAL A 82 8.89 6.45 3.81
C VAL A 82 10.42 6.37 3.79
N PHE A 83 11.07 7.08 4.69
CA PHE A 83 12.53 7.20 4.69
C PHE A 83 13.26 6.19 5.57
N GLN A 84 12.52 5.29 6.23
CA GLN A 84 13.17 4.24 7.01
C GLN A 84 13.66 3.10 6.11
N LYS A 85 14.72 2.42 6.55
CA LYS A 85 15.37 1.37 5.75
C LYS A 85 14.70 0.00 5.89
N SER A 86 13.85 -0.19 6.88
CA SER A 86 13.18 -1.45 7.16
C SER A 86 11.72 -1.21 7.46
N LEU A 87 10.94 -2.29 7.52
CA LEU A 87 9.54 -2.18 7.90
C LEU A 87 9.41 -1.56 9.29
N SER A 88 8.39 -0.75 9.45
CA SER A 88 8.08 -0.12 10.72
C SER A 88 7.69 -1.16 11.77
N THR A 89 8.10 -0.95 13.01
CA THR A 89 7.61 -1.74 14.13
C THR A 89 6.17 -1.38 14.49
N ASN A 90 5.69 -0.24 14.02
CA ASN A 90 4.30 0.20 14.20
C ASN A 90 3.47 -0.13 12.96
N LEU A 91 3.26 -1.43 12.74
CA LEU A 91 2.49 -1.91 11.60
C LEU A 91 1.02 -2.03 11.95
N ILE A 92 0.17 -1.59 11.02
CA ILE A 92 -1.24 -1.91 11.01
C ILE A 92 -1.43 -2.93 9.88
N ILE A 93 -2.05 -4.06 10.20
CA ILE A 93 -2.31 -5.11 9.21
C ILE A 93 -3.77 -5.01 8.78
N PHE A 94 -3.99 -4.86 7.48
CA PHE A 94 -5.32 -4.77 6.89
C PHE A 94 -5.55 -5.96 5.96
N LYS A 95 -6.49 -6.84 6.31
CA LYS A 95 -6.77 -8.03 5.51
C LYS A 95 -7.59 -7.71 4.27
N THR A 96 -7.16 -8.26 3.14
CA THR A 96 -7.88 -8.19 1.87
C THR A 96 -7.94 -9.57 1.26
N ASN A 97 -8.82 -9.74 0.27
CA ASN A 97 -8.92 -11.00 -0.47
C ASN A 97 -8.34 -10.87 -1.88
N TYR A 98 -7.50 -9.87 -2.09
CA TYR A 98 -6.96 -9.59 -3.42
C TYR A 98 -5.89 -10.60 -3.80
N ILE A 99 -5.87 -10.95 -5.07
CA ILE A 99 -4.86 -11.82 -5.67
C ILE A 99 -3.90 -10.96 -6.46
N ASP A 100 -2.61 -11.04 -6.13
CA ASP A 100 -1.56 -10.41 -6.93
C ASP A 100 -1.27 -11.27 -8.14
N ILE A 101 -1.21 -10.65 -9.30
CA ILE A 101 -0.98 -11.39 -10.55
C ILE A 101 0.52 -11.53 -10.80
N HIS A 102 1.00 -12.78 -10.76
CA HIS A 102 2.39 -13.14 -11.07
C HIS A 102 2.48 -14.16 -12.20
N ASN A 103 1.36 -14.80 -12.56
CA ASN A 103 1.32 -15.83 -13.59
C ASN A 103 -0.06 -15.88 -14.26
N LYS A 104 -0.20 -16.73 -15.29
CA LYS A 104 -1.44 -16.83 -16.05
C LYS A 104 -2.61 -17.40 -15.25
N GLU A 105 -2.35 -18.31 -14.33
CA GLU A 105 -3.40 -18.90 -13.50
C GLU A 105 -4.02 -17.84 -12.58
N GLU A 106 -3.19 -17.05 -11.95
CA GLU A 106 -3.65 -15.95 -11.10
C GLU A 106 -4.41 -14.91 -11.92
N TYR A 107 -3.93 -14.61 -13.12
CA TYR A 107 -4.62 -13.72 -14.05
C TYR A 107 -6.03 -14.22 -14.36
N LYS A 108 -6.18 -15.51 -14.67
CA LYS A 108 -7.48 -16.11 -14.97
C LYS A 108 -8.43 -16.05 -13.76
N LYS A 109 -7.92 -16.34 -12.56
CA LYS A 109 -8.72 -16.25 -11.33
C LYS A 109 -9.22 -14.83 -11.09
N VAL A 110 -8.35 -13.85 -11.24
CA VAL A 110 -8.71 -12.45 -11.05
C VAL A 110 -9.75 -12.01 -12.08
N LEU A 111 -9.55 -12.40 -13.34
CA LEU A 111 -10.50 -12.07 -14.41
C LEU A 111 -11.88 -12.66 -14.12
N LYS A 112 -11.93 -13.90 -13.65
CA LYS A 112 -13.18 -14.55 -13.25
C LYS A 112 -13.85 -13.82 -12.09
N ASN A 113 -13.09 -13.41 -11.09
CA ASN A 113 -13.59 -12.68 -9.94
C ASN A 113 -14.16 -11.32 -10.33
N LEU A 114 -13.47 -10.60 -11.21
CA LEU A 114 -13.93 -9.30 -11.70
C LEU A 114 -15.21 -9.43 -12.53
N ASN A 115 -15.30 -10.44 -13.37
CA ASN A 115 -16.50 -10.70 -14.17
C ASN A 115 -17.69 -11.07 -13.30
N ALA A 116 -17.47 -11.80 -12.22
CA ALA A 116 -18.53 -12.16 -11.27
C ALA A 116 -19.11 -10.96 -10.53
N LYS A 117 -18.35 -9.88 -10.36
CA LYS A 117 -18.79 -8.66 -9.71
C LYS A 117 -19.63 -7.76 -10.63
N ASN A 118 -19.55 -7.99 -11.92
CA ASN A 118 -20.31 -7.25 -12.92
C ASN A 118 -21.60 -8.03 -13.26
#